data_61d617a94e1f4cd19ab9fcfff89a9bc8
#
_entry.id   61d617a94e1f4cd19ab9fcfff89a9bc8
#
_cell.length_a   1.000
_cell.length_b   1.000
_cell.length_c   1.000
_cell.angle_alpha   90.00
_cell.angle_beta   90.00
_cell.angle_gamma   90.00
#
_symmetry.space_group_name_H-M   'P 1'
#
loop_
_entity.id
_entity.type
_entity.pdbx_description
1 polymer ?
#
loop_
_entity_poly.entity_id
_entity_poly.type
_entity_poly.pdbx_seq_one_letter_code
_entity_poly.pdbx_strand_id
1 'polypeptide(L)'
;MNLEHVRHTLAHLMAAAVKELYPEAHPTIGPAIDNGFYYDFDTEKLKEDDLKKIEKKMRQLLPSWKEFTHEVVTADKAREVFAGNKYKIELIDNLEKEGATITLYTCGHSTSSGQGGFTDLCRGGHSEHPSKEIAPDSFQLDKLAGAYWRGDEKNPMLTRIYGLAFESKEALDAYLAQREEAEKRDHRKLGAELDLFHFDESIGKGLPIWLPKGNIIKEELENWAKEIEHKWGYSRVTTPIITKEDLFYTSGHLPLYKDSMYAPIQIEGEQYYIKPMNCPFHH
;
A
#
# COMPACT_ATOMS: atom_id res chain seq x y z
N MET A 1 15.23 -18.59 0.83
CA MET A 1 14.85 -17.46 -0.04
C MET A 1 14.19 -16.40 0.81
N ASN A 2 14.61 -15.14 0.74
CA ASN A 2 13.95 -14.03 1.41
C ASN A 2 12.95 -13.39 0.43
N LEU A 3 11.65 -13.55 0.70
CA LEU A 3 10.59 -13.04 -0.20
C LEU A 3 10.57 -11.51 -0.31
N GLU A 4 10.96 -10.78 0.72
CA GLU A 4 11.07 -9.33 0.67
C GLU A 4 12.14 -8.91 -0.35
N HIS A 5 13.30 -9.57 -0.36
CA HIS A 5 14.37 -9.36 -1.33
C HIS A 5 13.92 -9.72 -2.75
N VAL A 6 13.18 -10.82 -2.92
CA VAL A 6 12.60 -11.23 -4.22
C VAL A 6 11.62 -10.17 -4.72
N ARG A 7 10.72 -9.71 -3.88
CA ARG A 7 9.73 -8.66 -4.21
C ARG A 7 10.39 -7.34 -4.60
N HIS A 8 11.40 -6.93 -3.82
CA HIS A 8 12.18 -5.74 -4.15
C HIS A 8 12.92 -5.89 -5.48
N THR A 9 13.53 -7.04 -5.74
CA THR A 9 14.15 -7.35 -7.04
C THR A 9 13.16 -7.28 -8.19
N LEU A 10 11.95 -7.83 -8.00
CA LEU A 10 10.89 -7.78 -9.02
C LEU A 10 10.38 -6.36 -9.27
N ALA A 11 10.39 -5.48 -8.27
CA ALA A 11 10.09 -4.06 -8.47
C ALA A 11 11.09 -3.41 -9.44
N HIS A 12 12.39 -3.65 -9.26
CA HIS A 12 13.42 -3.16 -10.19
C HIS A 12 13.33 -3.82 -11.57
N LEU A 13 13.03 -5.12 -11.65
CA LEU A 13 12.83 -5.83 -12.91
C LEU A 13 11.63 -5.26 -13.68
N MET A 14 10.56 -4.91 -12.98
CA MET A 14 9.40 -4.23 -13.57
C MET A 14 9.78 -2.84 -14.09
N ALA A 15 10.54 -2.05 -13.32
CA ALA A 15 11.00 -0.74 -13.75
C ALA A 15 11.88 -0.84 -15.01
N ALA A 16 12.76 -1.84 -15.07
CA ALA A 16 13.55 -2.14 -16.27
C ALA A 16 12.67 -2.49 -17.48
N ALA A 17 11.67 -3.36 -17.29
CA ALA A 17 10.74 -3.77 -18.35
C ALA A 17 9.91 -2.59 -18.87
N VAL A 18 9.40 -1.75 -17.97
CA VAL A 18 8.67 -0.52 -18.33
C VAL A 18 9.58 0.43 -19.10
N LYS A 19 10.80 0.67 -18.64
CA LYS A 19 11.73 1.58 -19.28
C LYS A 19 12.15 1.13 -20.70
N GLU A 20 12.24 -0.19 -20.94
CA GLU A 20 12.50 -0.72 -22.29
C GLU A 20 11.29 -0.59 -23.23
N LEU A 21 10.07 -0.75 -22.73
CA LEU A 21 8.85 -0.63 -23.53
C LEU A 21 8.38 0.83 -23.70
N TYR A 22 8.64 1.66 -22.69
CA TYR A 22 8.22 3.06 -22.61
C TYR A 22 9.41 3.93 -22.17
N PRO A 23 10.35 4.25 -23.07
CA PRO A 23 11.58 4.97 -22.73
C PRO A 23 11.38 6.33 -22.06
N GLU A 24 10.24 6.98 -22.32
CA GLU A 24 9.85 8.25 -21.71
C GLU A 24 9.25 8.12 -20.30
N ALA A 25 8.89 6.93 -19.85
CA ALA A 25 8.40 6.74 -18.48
C ALA A 25 9.54 6.97 -17.47
N HIS A 26 9.30 7.80 -16.47
CA HIS A 26 10.27 8.10 -15.43
C HIS A 26 9.98 7.26 -14.18
N PRO A 27 10.79 6.22 -13.87
CA PRO A 27 10.64 5.45 -12.66
C PRO A 27 10.98 6.30 -11.43
N THR A 28 10.20 6.17 -10.36
CA THR A 28 10.38 6.96 -9.13
C THR A 28 10.83 6.09 -7.94
N ILE A 29 9.92 5.38 -7.31
CA ILE A 29 10.19 4.47 -6.19
C ILE A 29 9.41 3.17 -6.35
N GLY A 30 9.97 2.05 -5.84
CA GLY A 30 9.36 0.72 -5.94
C GLY A 30 9.74 -0.20 -4.78
N PRO A 31 9.04 -0.12 -3.63
CA PRO A 31 9.30 -1.00 -2.50
C PRO A 31 8.62 -2.38 -2.65
N ALA A 32 9.11 -3.33 -1.86
CA ALA A 32 8.38 -4.54 -1.53
C ALA A 32 7.21 -4.20 -0.58
N ILE A 33 6.12 -4.95 -0.71
CA ILE A 33 4.94 -4.89 0.15
C ILE A 33 4.49 -6.30 0.52
N ASP A 34 3.51 -6.41 1.44
CA ASP A 34 2.86 -7.68 1.75
C ASP A 34 2.27 -8.31 0.48
N ASN A 35 2.61 -9.57 0.24
CA ASN A 35 2.19 -10.36 -0.92
C ASN A 35 2.69 -9.89 -2.30
N GLY A 36 3.54 -8.84 -2.37
CA GLY A 36 4.00 -8.37 -3.66
C GLY A 36 4.94 -7.17 -3.63
N PHE A 37 4.81 -6.35 -4.65
CA PHE A 37 5.64 -5.18 -4.88
C PHE A 37 4.85 -4.14 -5.69
N TYR A 38 5.34 -2.91 -5.73
CA TYR A 38 4.88 -1.93 -6.71
C TYR A 38 6.03 -1.07 -7.22
N TYR A 39 5.76 -0.32 -8.26
CA TYR A 39 6.64 0.74 -8.71
C TYR A 39 5.83 1.90 -9.29
N ASP A 40 6.25 3.12 -8.98
CA ASP A 40 5.60 4.36 -9.42
C ASP A 40 6.33 4.95 -10.62
N PHE A 41 5.57 5.39 -11.62
CA PHE A 41 6.07 5.97 -12.86
C PHE A 41 5.41 7.31 -13.14
N ASP A 42 6.19 8.32 -13.51
CA ASP A 42 5.65 9.54 -14.12
C ASP A 42 5.43 9.27 -15.61
N THR A 43 4.18 8.92 -15.95
CA THR A 43 3.74 8.68 -17.33
C THR A 43 2.22 8.59 -17.39
N GLU A 44 1.62 9.10 -18.47
CA GLU A 44 0.18 8.98 -18.77
C GLU A 44 -0.12 7.84 -19.77
N LYS A 45 0.91 7.13 -20.26
CA LYS A 45 0.77 6.19 -21.37
C LYS A 45 0.42 4.77 -20.96
N LEU A 46 0.60 4.40 -19.69
CA LEU A 46 0.34 3.05 -19.20
C LEU A 46 -1.16 2.81 -19.00
N LYS A 47 -1.64 1.68 -19.53
CA LYS A 47 -3.02 1.20 -19.41
C LYS A 47 -3.05 -0.23 -18.86
N GLU A 48 -4.18 -0.66 -18.35
CA GLU A 48 -4.37 -2.03 -17.84
C GLU A 48 -3.96 -3.11 -18.86
N ASP A 49 -4.24 -2.90 -20.14
CA ASP A 49 -3.85 -3.83 -21.21
C ASP A 49 -2.33 -3.98 -21.39
N ASP A 50 -1.54 -3.04 -20.90
CA ASP A 50 -0.10 -3.07 -20.99
C ASP A 50 0.54 -3.98 -19.93
N LEU A 51 -0.18 -4.29 -18.84
CA LEU A 51 0.34 -5.17 -17.77
C LEU A 51 0.84 -6.50 -18.32
N LYS A 52 0.09 -7.14 -19.20
CA LYS A 52 0.51 -8.41 -19.83
C LYS A 52 1.77 -8.27 -20.67
N LYS A 53 1.96 -7.14 -21.36
CA LYS A 53 3.17 -6.87 -22.16
C LYS A 53 4.38 -6.64 -21.26
N ILE A 54 4.19 -5.86 -20.19
CA ILE A 54 5.24 -5.57 -19.20
C ILE A 54 5.65 -6.87 -18.50
N GLU A 55 4.71 -7.67 -18.04
CA GLU A 55 4.96 -8.95 -17.39
C GLU A 55 5.71 -9.93 -18.30
N LYS A 56 5.30 -10.04 -19.58
CA LYS A 56 6.03 -10.82 -20.58
C LYS A 56 7.47 -10.32 -20.73
N LYS A 57 7.67 -9.00 -20.73
CA LYS A 57 9.00 -8.38 -20.81
C LYS A 57 9.84 -8.67 -19.57
N MET A 58 9.26 -8.61 -18.37
CA MET A 58 9.93 -9.00 -17.13
C MET A 58 10.45 -10.44 -17.22
N ARG A 59 9.60 -11.39 -17.68
CA ARG A 59 10.02 -12.80 -17.85
C ARG A 59 11.13 -12.97 -18.90
N GLN A 60 11.18 -12.13 -19.92
CA GLN A 60 12.26 -12.13 -20.91
C GLN A 60 13.57 -11.59 -20.35
N LEU A 61 13.53 -10.61 -19.46
CA LEU A 61 14.71 -10.00 -18.84
C LEU A 61 15.28 -10.85 -17.71
N LEU A 62 14.44 -11.56 -16.95
CA LEU A 62 14.81 -12.30 -15.75
C LEU A 62 16.03 -13.23 -15.93
N PRO A 63 16.19 -14.01 -17.03
CA PRO A 63 17.38 -14.86 -17.22
C PRO A 63 18.71 -14.11 -17.26
N SER A 64 18.70 -12.83 -17.63
CA SER A 64 19.89 -11.97 -17.65
C SER A 64 20.21 -11.36 -16.27
N TRP A 65 19.27 -11.41 -15.33
CA TRP A 65 19.41 -10.86 -13.99
C TRP A 65 20.10 -11.87 -13.06
N LYS A 66 21.44 -11.93 -13.13
CA LYS A 66 22.22 -12.93 -12.40
C LYS A 66 22.57 -12.49 -10.99
N GLU A 67 23.05 -11.26 -10.85
CA GLU A 67 23.47 -10.66 -9.60
C GLU A 67 23.40 -9.13 -9.70
N PHE A 68 23.24 -8.46 -8.56
CA PHE A 68 23.33 -7.01 -8.48
C PHE A 68 24.78 -6.59 -8.20
N THR A 69 25.24 -5.61 -8.96
CA THR A 69 26.43 -4.84 -8.60
C THR A 69 25.98 -3.53 -7.95
N HIS A 70 26.76 -2.98 -7.02
CA HIS A 70 26.48 -1.71 -6.40
C HIS A 70 27.73 -0.84 -6.32
N GLU A 71 27.49 0.47 -6.36
CA GLU A 71 28.53 1.47 -6.27
C GLU A 71 28.07 2.60 -5.34
N VAL A 72 28.91 3.01 -4.40
CA VAL A 72 28.71 4.22 -3.60
C VAL A 72 29.23 5.40 -4.42
N VAL A 73 28.36 6.38 -4.65
CA VAL A 73 28.66 7.51 -5.53
C VAL A 73 28.44 8.86 -4.82
N THR A 74 29.04 9.91 -5.36
CA THR A 74 28.73 11.30 -4.96
C THR A 74 27.35 11.70 -5.47
N ALA A 75 26.75 12.71 -4.83
CA ALA A 75 25.46 13.28 -5.28
C ALA A 75 25.54 13.79 -6.72
N ASP A 76 26.64 14.44 -7.11
CA ASP A 76 26.84 14.94 -8.48
C ASP A 76 26.86 13.80 -9.50
N LYS A 77 27.56 12.70 -9.20
CA LYS A 77 27.59 11.53 -10.07
C LYS A 77 26.19 10.90 -10.20
N ALA A 78 25.45 10.80 -9.10
CA ALA A 78 24.07 10.30 -9.11
C ALA A 78 23.15 11.18 -9.95
N ARG A 79 23.28 12.52 -9.85
CA ARG A 79 22.51 13.48 -10.69
C ARG A 79 22.81 13.32 -12.17
N GLU A 80 24.07 13.05 -12.54
CA GLU A 80 24.42 12.73 -13.94
C GLU A 80 23.71 11.48 -14.44
N VAL A 81 23.72 10.40 -13.65
CA VAL A 81 23.08 9.13 -14.02
C VAL A 81 21.56 9.27 -14.20
N PHE A 82 20.92 10.06 -13.35
CA PHE A 82 19.46 10.30 -13.39
C PHE A 82 19.07 11.62 -14.02
N ALA A 83 19.92 12.19 -14.88
CA ALA A 83 19.62 13.42 -15.60
C ALA A 83 18.29 13.32 -16.36
N GLY A 84 17.38 14.29 -16.13
CA GLY A 84 16.04 14.30 -16.72
C GLY A 84 14.97 13.61 -15.87
N ASN A 85 15.31 12.89 -14.79
CA ASN A 85 14.34 12.33 -13.85
C ASN A 85 14.26 13.20 -12.57
N LYS A 86 13.34 14.16 -12.56
CA LYS A 86 13.16 15.12 -11.45
C LYS A 86 12.93 14.43 -10.08
N TYR A 87 12.28 13.27 -10.06
CA TYR A 87 11.98 12.53 -8.82
C TYR A 87 13.22 11.91 -8.22
N LYS A 88 14.08 11.28 -9.05
CA LYS A 88 15.36 10.76 -8.60
C LYS A 88 16.30 11.85 -8.15
N ILE A 89 16.32 12.99 -8.85
CA ILE A 89 17.10 14.18 -8.43
C ILE A 89 16.64 14.66 -7.06
N GLU A 90 15.32 14.79 -6.82
CA GLU A 90 14.79 15.20 -5.52
C GLU A 90 15.17 14.21 -4.40
N LEU A 91 15.15 12.89 -4.67
CA LEU A 91 15.58 11.88 -3.71
C LEU A 91 17.08 12.01 -3.38
N ILE A 92 17.92 12.24 -4.40
CA ILE A 92 19.36 12.44 -4.22
C ILE A 92 19.63 13.70 -3.39
N ASP A 93 18.95 14.81 -3.66
CA ASP A 93 19.10 16.07 -2.92
C ASP A 93 18.72 15.92 -1.44
N ASN A 94 17.72 15.10 -1.14
CA ASN A 94 17.34 14.79 0.24
C ASN A 94 18.40 13.93 0.94
N LEU A 95 18.89 12.88 0.28
CA LEU A 95 19.95 12.03 0.84
C LEU A 95 21.23 12.83 1.11
N GLU A 96 21.59 13.75 0.21
CA GLU A 96 22.74 14.64 0.41
C GLU A 96 22.55 15.57 1.61
N LYS A 97 21.37 16.20 1.77
CA LYS A 97 21.04 17.06 2.92
C LYS A 97 21.07 16.30 4.25
N GLU A 98 20.67 15.03 4.24
CA GLU A 98 20.71 14.14 5.41
C GLU A 98 22.12 13.59 5.68
N GLY A 99 23.08 13.82 4.79
CA GLY A 99 24.43 13.23 4.88
C GLY A 99 24.42 11.69 4.70
N ALA A 100 23.38 11.15 4.06
CA ALA A 100 23.23 9.74 3.86
C ALA A 100 24.05 9.22 2.67
N THR A 101 24.48 7.96 2.74
CA THR A 101 25.21 7.32 1.64
C THR A 101 24.31 7.14 0.43
N ILE A 102 24.79 7.57 -0.74
CA ILE A 102 24.10 7.41 -2.02
C ILE A 102 24.68 6.19 -2.71
N THR A 103 23.82 5.17 -2.97
CA THR A 103 24.23 3.92 -3.58
C THR A 103 23.40 3.66 -4.84
N LEU A 104 24.07 3.31 -5.91
CA LEU A 104 23.47 2.86 -7.17
C LEU A 104 23.57 1.34 -7.26
N TYR A 105 22.48 0.69 -7.59
CA TYR A 105 22.41 -0.75 -7.84
C TYR A 105 22.11 -1.02 -9.31
N THR A 106 22.89 -1.91 -9.92
CA THR A 106 22.74 -2.27 -11.34
C THR A 106 22.58 -3.77 -11.51
N CYS A 107 21.61 -4.21 -12.30
CA CYS A 107 21.41 -5.61 -12.65
C CYS A 107 20.95 -5.79 -14.10
N GLY A 108 21.21 -6.97 -14.66
CA GLY A 108 20.84 -7.36 -16.01
C GLY A 108 21.70 -6.74 -17.12
N HIS A 109 21.33 -7.03 -18.38
CA HIS A 109 21.88 -6.39 -19.56
C HIS A 109 20.74 -5.76 -20.35
N SER A 110 20.87 -4.50 -20.74
CA SER A 110 19.90 -3.86 -21.64
C SER A 110 20.06 -4.45 -23.05
N THR A 111 18.95 -4.91 -23.64
CA THR A 111 18.91 -5.44 -24.99
C THR A 111 18.83 -4.37 -26.06
N SER A 112 18.43 -3.14 -25.69
CA SER A 112 18.10 -2.06 -26.64
C SER A 112 19.17 -1.00 -26.83
N SER A 113 20.15 -0.86 -25.93
CA SER A 113 21.13 0.23 -25.98
C SER A 113 22.61 -0.18 -25.97
N GLY A 114 22.91 -1.50 -25.84
CA GLY A 114 24.32 -1.97 -25.82
C GLY A 114 25.13 -1.52 -24.59
N GLN A 115 24.55 -0.79 -23.64
CA GLN A 115 25.18 -0.36 -22.42
C GLN A 115 24.51 -1.02 -21.22
N GLY A 116 25.35 -1.47 -20.27
CA GLY A 116 25.02 -2.37 -19.18
C GLY A 116 23.78 -2.03 -18.37
N GLY A 117 22.98 -3.04 -18.09
CA GLY A 117 21.98 -3.22 -17.05
C GLY A 117 21.02 -2.06 -16.70
N PHE A 118 19.98 -2.38 -15.96
CA PHE A 118 19.13 -1.39 -15.32
C PHE A 118 19.78 -0.91 -14.02
N THR A 119 19.98 0.41 -13.90
CA THR A 119 20.56 1.07 -12.72
C THR A 119 19.50 1.86 -11.99
N ASP A 120 19.45 1.70 -10.66
CA ASP A 120 18.53 2.47 -9.82
C ASP A 120 19.18 2.98 -8.53
N LEU A 121 18.62 4.05 -7.97
CA LEU A 121 18.94 4.58 -6.65
C LEU A 121 18.28 3.67 -5.61
N CYS A 122 19.09 2.95 -4.81
CA CYS A 122 18.59 1.96 -3.87
C CYS A 122 19.52 1.77 -2.68
N ARG A 123 18.98 1.27 -1.57
CA ARG A 123 19.72 0.94 -0.35
C ARG A 123 20.08 -0.54 -0.22
N GLY A 124 19.77 -1.36 -1.24
CA GLY A 124 20.00 -2.79 -1.21
C GLY A 124 18.81 -3.61 -0.76
N GLY A 125 19.04 -4.87 -0.36
CA GLY A 125 17.98 -5.82 -0.01
C GLY A 125 17.38 -6.51 -1.24
N HIS A 126 18.25 -6.97 -2.14
CA HIS A 126 17.86 -7.71 -3.34
C HIS A 126 18.15 -9.21 -3.17
N SER A 127 17.54 -10.01 -4.04
CA SER A 127 17.91 -11.41 -4.25
C SER A 127 19.37 -11.51 -4.72
N GLU A 128 20.14 -12.45 -4.19
CA GLU A 128 21.56 -12.62 -4.55
C GLU A 128 21.70 -13.12 -5.99
N HIS A 129 20.85 -14.07 -6.37
CA HIS A 129 20.84 -14.69 -7.70
C HIS A 129 19.43 -14.67 -8.33
N PRO A 130 18.93 -13.50 -8.77
CA PRO A 130 17.54 -13.35 -9.23
C PRO A 130 17.08 -14.40 -10.23
N SER A 131 17.89 -14.67 -11.25
CA SER A 131 17.57 -15.65 -12.32
C SER A 131 17.47 -17.10 -11.84
N LYS A 132 17.99 -17.43 -10.64
CA LYS A 132 17.92 -18.76 -10.03
C LYS A 132 16.88 -18.84 -8.92
N GLU A 133 16.68 -17.75 -8.20
CA GLU A 133 15.82 -17.68 -7.03
C GLU A 133 14.38 -17.36 -7.38
N ILE A 134 14.14 -16.65 -8.50
CA ILE A 134 12.82 -16.21 -8.93
C ILE A 134 12.30 -17.11 -10.03
N ALA A 135 11.26 -17.90 -9.73
CA ALA A 135 10.57 -18.68 -10.75
C ALA A 135 9.75 -17.74 -11.65
N PRO A 136 9.81 -17.86 -12.99
CA PRO A 136 9.10 -16.94 -13.90
C PRO A 136 7.57 -16.95 -13.75
N ASP A 137 7.00 -17.98 -13.14
CA ASP A 137 5.57 -18.16 -12.90
C ASP A 137 5.15 -17.92 -11.45
N SER A 138 6.09 -17.53 -10.57
CA SER A 138 5.80 -17.18 -9.16
C SER A 138 5.37 -15.73 -8.95
N PHE A 139 5.29 -14.93 -10.00
CA PHE A 139 4.86 -13.54 -9.95
C PHE A 139 3.89 -13.18 -11.09
N GLN A 140 3.06 -12.17 -10.83
CA GLN A 140 2.10 -11.65 -11.80
C GLN A 140 1.89 -10.15 -11.54
N LEU A 141 1.74 -9.34 -12.59
CA LEU A 141 1.28 -7.97 -12.44
C LEU A 141 -0.23 -7.97 -12.18
N ASP A 142 -0.66 -7.14 -11.23
CA ASP A 142 -2.03 -7.20 -10.70
C ASP A 142 -2.90 -6.09 -11.27
N LYS A 143 -2.56 -4.83 -11.04
CA LYS A 143 -3.38 -3.67 -11.40
C LYS A 143 -2.58 -2.38 -11.54
N LEU A 144 -3.20 -1.39 -12.18
CA LEU A 144 -2.78 0.00 -12.14
C LEU A 144 -3.55 0.79 -11.08
N ALA A 145 -2.92 1.80 -10.50
CA ALA A 145 -3.56 2.78 -9.66
C ALA A 145 -2.89 4.15 -9.79
N GLY A 146 -3.62 5.21 -9.51
CA GLY A 146 -3.03 6.53 -9.29
C GLY A 146 -2.40 6.61 -7.89
N ALA A 147 -1.26 7.27 -7.77
CA ALA A 147 -0.62 7.55 -6.49
C ALA A 147 0.02 8.94 -6.53
N TYR A 148 -0.30 9.79 -5.57
CA TYR A 148 0.37 11.09 -5.48
C TYR A 148 1.82 10.92 -5.01
N TRP A 149 2.72 11.66 -5.63
CA TRP A 149 4.12 11.68 -5.21
C TRP A 149 4.22 12.01 -3.72
N ARG A 150 4.89 11.15 -2.94
CA ARG A 150 5.00 11.22 -1.47
C ARG A 150 3.67 11.23 -0.70
N GLY A 151 2.57 10.79 -1.33
CA GLY A 151 1.27 10.72 -0.67
C GLY A 151 0.58 12.07 -0.46
N ASP A 152 1.12 13.17 -1.00
CA ASP A 152 0.52 14.51 -0.90
C ASP A 152 -0.28 14.81 -2.18
N GLU A 153 -1.58 15.06 -2.04
CA GLU A 153 -2.50 15.37 -3.13
C GLU A 153 -2.14 16.63 -3.94
N LYS A 154 -1.28 17.49 -3.37
CA LYS A 154 -0.75 18.68 -4.06
C LYS A 154 0.36 18.36 -5.06
N ASN A 155 0.95 17.18 -4.94
CA ASN A 155 2.00 16.71 -5.82
C ASN A 155 1.44 16.03 -7.07
N PRO A 156 2.25 15.86 -8.14
CA PRO A 156 1.83 15.15 -9.34
C PRO A 156 1.32 13.74 -9.03
N MET A 157 0.25 13.35 -9.73
CA MET A 157 -0.24 11.98 -9.71
C MET A 157 0.63 11.12 -10.62
N LEU A 158 1.13 10.02 -10.08
CA LEU A 158 1.94 9.02 -10.76
C LEU A 158 1.08 7.80 -11.10
N THR A 159 1.52 7.03 -12.07
CA THR A 159 0.95 5.72 -12.37
C THR A 159 1.69 4.65 -11.56
N ARG A 160 0.99 3.98 -10.65
CA ARG A 160 1.50 2.87 -9.84
C ARG A 160 1.12 1.54 -10.47
N ILE A 161 2.11 0.68 -10.71
CA ILE A 161 1.89 -0.71 -11.12
C ILE A 161 2.08 -1.60 -9.90
N TYR A 162 1.07 -2.40 -9.56
CA TYR A 162 1.16 -3.43 -8.54
C TYR A 162 1.50 -4.78 -9.14
N GLY A 163 2.35 -5.54 -8.45
CA GLY A 163 2.66 -6.93 -8.75
C GLY A 163 2.55 -7.81 -7.52
N LEU A 164 2.16 -9.05 -7.72
CA LEU A 164 2.13 -10.12 -6.74
C LEU A 164 3.36 -10.99 -6.89
N ALA A 165 3.95 -11.48 -5.79
CA ALA A 165 5.08 -12.39 -5.82
C ALA A 165 5.11 -13.31 -4.61
N PHE A 166 5.28 -14.60 -4.87
CA PHE A 166 5.28 -15.68 -3.91
C PHE A 166 6.48 -16.61 -4.13
N GLU A 167 6.68 -17.56 -3.22
CA GLU A 167 7.78 -18.53 -3.31
C GLU A 167 7.65 -19.51 -4.48
N SER A 168 6.42 -19.73 -4.96
CA SER A 168 6.13 -20.63 -6.07
C SER A 168 4.86 -20.25 -6.83
N LYS A 169 4.65 -20.88 -7.98
CA LYS A 169 3.41 -20.76 -8.74
C LYS A 169 2.19 -21.22 -7.92
N GLU A 170 2.31 -22.36 -7.22
CA GLU A 170 1.22 -22.92 -6.41
C GLU A 170 0.80 -21.96 -5.31
N ALA A 171 1.74 -21.27 -4.66
CA ALA A 171 1.44 -20.25 -3.64
C ALA A 171 0.75 -19.03 -4.25
N LEU A 172 1.18 -18.57 -5.43
CA LEU A 172 0.52 -17.50 -6.16
C LEU A 172 -0.91 -17.89 -6.56
N ASP A 173 -1.10 -19.09 -7.14
CA ASP A 173 -2.42 -19.59 -7.54
C ASP A 173 -3.36 -19.74 -6.34
N ALA A 174 -2.85 -20.24 -5.21
CA ALA A 174 -3.62 -20.35 -3.97
C ALA A 174 -4.08 -18.97 -3.44
N TYR A 175 -3.19 -17.98 -3.48
CA TYR A 175 -3.53 -16.61 -3.10
C TYR A 175 -4.60 -16.00 -4.03
N LEU A 176 -4.46 -16.19 -5.35
CA LEU A 176 -5.44 -15.69 -6.32
C LEU A 176 -6.81 -16.34 -6.11
N ALA A 177 -6.86 -17.65 -5.86
CA ALA A 177 -8.10 -18.38 -5.54
C ALA A 177 -8.72 -17.87 -4.23
N GLN A 178 -7.91 -17.63 -3.20
CA GLN A 178 -8.38 -17.08 -1.93
C GLN A 178 -8.95 -15.67 -2.12
N ARG A 179 -8.31 -14.83 -2.95
CA ARG A 179 -8.77 -13.47 -3.25
C ARG A 179 -10.09 -13.49 -4.02
N GLU A 180 -10.22 -14.35 -5.03
CA GLU A 180 -11.49 -14.53 -5.75
C GLU A 180 -12.62 -14.98 -4.82
N GLU A 181 -12.35 -15.91 -3.92
CA GLU A 181 -13.32 -16.36 -2.94
C GLU A 181 -13.68 -15.25 -1.93
N ALA A 182 -12.70 -14.43 -1.52
CA ALA A 182 -12.96 -13.27 -0.66
C ALA A 182 -13.84 -12.22 -1.34
N GLU A 183 -13.66 -11.98 -2.65
CA GLU A 183 -14.52 -11.07 -3.42
C GLU A 183 -15.97 -11.55 -3.49
N LYS A 184 -16.19 -12.87 -3.58
CA LYS A 184 -17.55 -13.46 -3.52
C LYS A 184 -18.22 -13.24 -2.17
N ARG A 185 -17.42 -13.11 -1.10
CA ARG A 185 -17.87 -12.91 0.29
C ARG A 185 -17.79 -11.45 0.75
N ASP A 186 -17.57 -10.50 -0.16
CA ASP A 186 -17.53 -9.08 0.20
C ASP A 186 -18.86 -8.66 0.84
N HIS A 187 -18.77 -8.13 2.08
CA HIS A 187 -19.93 -7.74 2.86
C HIS A 187 -20.80 -6.68 2.16
N ARG A 188 -20.20 -5.83 1.32
CA ARG A 188 -20.95 -4.81 0.56
C ARG A 188 -21.85 -5.45 -0.49
N LYS A 189 -21.31 -6.50 -1.17
CA LYS A 189 -22.07 -7.28 -2.15
C LYS A 189 -23.15 -8.10 -1.46
N LEU A 190 -22.77 -8.91 -0.48
CA LEU A 190 -23.70 -9.76 0.26
C LEU A 190 -24.72 -8.94 1.04
N GLY A 191 -24.32 -7.80 1.60
CA GLY A 191 -25.22 -6.90 2.30
C GLY A 191 -26.35 -6.36 1.42
N ALA A 192 -26.04 -6.00 0.17
CA ALA A 192 -27.03 -5.56 -0.80
C ALA A 192 -27.90 -6.74 -1.33
N GLU A 193 -27.28 -7.87 -1.69
CA GLU A 193 -27.98 -9.06 -2.21
C GLU A 193 -28.94 -9.70 -1.19
N LEU A 194 -28.61 -9.67 0.07
CA LEU A 194 -29.37 -10.28 1.16
C LEU A 194 -30.28 -9.29 1.91
N ASP A 195 -30.30 -8.03 1.55
CA ASP A 195 -31.02 -6.96 2.25
C ASP A 195 -30.62 -6.87 3.74
N LEU A 196 -29.32 -6.80 4.03
CA LEU A 196 -28.82 -6.74 5.41
C LEU A 196 -28.73 -5.31 5.93
N PHE A 197 -28.31 -4.37 5.11
CA PHE A 197 -28.21 -2.95 5.44
C PHE A 197 -28.34 -2.08 4.20
N HIS A 198 -28.65 -0.82 4.42
CA HIS A 198 -28.82 0.19 3.39
C HIS A 198 -28.09 1.48 3.78
N PHE A 199 -27.60 2.21 2.78
CA PHE A 199 -27.03 3.55 2.95
C PHE A 199 -27.95 4.56 2.29
N ASP A 200 -28.31 5.61 3.01
CA ASP A 200 -29.10 6.72 2.50
C ASP A 200 -28.31 8.02 2.62
N GLU A 201 -28.20 8.76 1.52
CA GLU A 201 -27.45 10.01 1.48
C GLU A 201 -28.02 11.07 2.42
N SER A 202 -29.34 11.04 2.68
CA SER A 202 -30.00 11.98 3.60
C SER A 202 -29.58 11.77 5.06
N ILE A 203 -29.11 10.58 5.43
CA ILE A 203 -28.61 10.25 6.77
C ILE A 203 -27.14 10.59 6.90
N GLY A 204 -26.35 10.31 5.87
CA GLY A 204 -24.94 10.64 5.81
C GLY A 204 -24.05 9.47 5.34
N LYS A 205 -22.87 9.82 4.83
CA LYS A 205 -21.90 8.83 4.31
C LYS A 205 -21.35 7.97 5.44
N GLY A 206 -21.31 6.65 5.21
CA GLY A 206 -20.75 5.69 6.16
C GLY A 206 -21.67 5.35 7.34
N LEU A 207 -22.92 5.79 7.34
CA LEU A 207 -23.91 5.50 8.38
C LEU A 207 -24.94 4.48 7.87
N PRO A 208 -24.73 3.15 8.12
CA PRO A 208 -25.62 2.12 7.65
C PRO A 208 -26.92 2.07 8.45
N ILE A 209 -28.03 1.91 7.73
CA ILE A 209 -29.32 1.50 8.31
C ILE A 209 -29.36 -0.02 8.28
N TRP A 210 -29.46 -0.64 9.47
CA TRP A 210 -29.64 -2.09 9.56
C TRP A 210 -31.06 -2.48 9.22
N LEU A 211 -31.23 -3.31 8.20
CA LEU A 211 -32.51 -3.88 7.81
C LEU A 211 -32.85 -5.10 8.69
N PRO A 212 -34.10 -5.61 8.69
CA PRO A 212 -34.52 -6.65 9.63
C PRO A 212 -33.61 -7.87 9.69
N LYS A 213 -33.17 -8.39 8.55
CA LYS A 213 -32.26 -9.56 8.49
C LYS A 213 -30.89 -9.24 9.07
N GLY A 214 -30.34 -8.07 8.73
CA GLY A 214 -29.03 -7.62 9.25
C GLY A 214 -29.09 -7.32 10.73
N ASN A 215 -30.20 -6.74 11.23
CA ASN A 215 -30.37 -6.47 12.65
C ASN A 215 -30.44 -7.76 13.49
N ILE A 216 -31.08 -8.83 12.98
CA ILE A 216 -31.05 -10.14 13.65
C ILE A 216 -29.61 -10.64 13.82
N ILE A 217 -28.80 -10.58 12.76
CA ILE A 217 -27.39 -11.01 12.83
C ILE A 217 -26.62 -10.17 13.84
N LYS A 218 -26.83 -8.85 13.85
CA LYS A 218 -26.19 -7.92 14.78
C LYS A 218 -26.57 -8.24 16.23
N GLU A 219 -27.86 -8.44 16.51
CA GLU A 219 -28.37 -8.77 17.85
C GLU A 219 -27.83 -10.12 18.37
N GLU A 220 -27.78 -11.14 17.52
CA GLU A 220 -27.21 -12.46 17.88
C GLU A 220 -25.72 -12.33 18.24
N LEU A 221 -24.94 -11.58 17.45
CA LEU A 221 -23.52 -11.33 17.77
C LEU A 221 -23.34 -10.55 19.07
N GLU A 222 -24.18 -9.53 19.32
CA GLU A 222 -24.15 -8.76 20.56
C GLU A 222 -24.52 -9.64 21.76
N ASN A 223 -25.53 -10.49 21.64
CA ASN A 223 -25.96 -11.40 22.71
C ASN A 223 -24.87 -12.43 23.00
N TRP A 224 -24.29 -13.03 21.97
CA TRP A 224 -23.16 -13.95 22.13
C TRP A 224 -21.97 -13.28 22.83
N ALA A 225 -21.59 -12.05 22.44
CA ALA A 225 -20.53 -11.31 23.11
C ALA A 225 -20.84 -11.07 24.60
N LYS A 226 -22.09 -10.68 24.93
CA LYS A 226 -22.54 -10.50 26.32
C LYS A 226 -22.43 -11.78 27.15
N GLU A 227 -22.83 -12.91 26.58
CA GLU A 227 -22.73 -14.22 27.23
C GLU A 227 -21.28 -14.62 27.53
N ILE A 228 -20.38 -14.43 26.56
CA ILE A 228 -18.96 -14.73 26.72
C ILE A 228 -18.31 -13.80 27.76
N GLU A 229 -18.57 -12.50 27.71
CA GLU A 229 -18.08 -11.54 28.70
C GLU A 229 -18.52 -11.90 30.12
N HIS A 230 -19.81 -12.24 30.29
CA HIS A 230 -20.34 -12.67 31.58
C HIS A 230 -19.69 -13.98 32.07
N LYS A 231 -19.52 -14.95 31.20
CA LYS A 231 -18.85 -16.22 31.49
C LYS A 231 -17.40 -16.04 31.98
N TRP A 232 -16.71 -15.01 31.45
CA TRP A 232 -15.35 -14.66 31.84
C TRP A 232 -15.26 -13.72 33.03
N GLY A 233 -16.40 -13.38 33.66
CA GLY A 233 -16.47 -12.55 34.85
C GLY A 233 -16.40 -11.04 34.62
N TYR A 234 -16.58 -10.60 33.38
CA TYR A 234 -16.64 -9.16 33.07
C TYR A 234 -17.97 -8.55 33.53
N SER A 235 -17.90 -7.36 34.13
CA SER A 235 -19.07 -6.53 34.44
C SER A 235 -19.24 -5.46 33.38
N ARG A 236 -20.42 -5.38 32.81
CA ARG A 236 -20.73 -4.37 31.78
C ARG A 236 -21.11 -3.03 32.41
N VAL A 237 -20.62 -1.99 31.80
CA VAL A 237 -20.99 -0.61 32.13
C VAL A 237 -21.46 0.12 30.87
N THR A 238 -22.27 1.14 31.06
CA THR A 238 -22.70 2.02 29.97
C THR A 238 -22.23 3.44 30.27
N THR A 239 -21.45 3.99 29.34
CA THR A 239 -20.90 5.34 29.44
C THR A 239 -21.64 6.30 28.51
N PRO A 240 -21.70 7.62 28.82
CA PRO A 240 -22.30 8.61 27.92
C PRO A 240 -21.69 8.63 26.52
N ILE A 241 -22.47 9.09 25.53
CA ILE A 241 -22.00 9.22 24.13
C ILE A 241 -21.23 10.53 23.95
N ILE A 242 -21.53 11.55 24.75
CA ILE A 242 -20.87 12.86 24.74
C ILE A 242 -20.25 13.16 26.09
N THR A 243 -19.16 13.93 26.13
CA THR A 243 -18.52 14.41 27.35
C THR A 243 -17.83 15.74 27.11
N LYS A 244 -17.50 16.43 28.22
CA LYS A 244 -16.69 17.67 28.18
C LYS A 244 -15.29 17.38 27.68
N GLU A 245 -14.66 18.38 27.08
CA GLU A 245 -13.31 18.28 26.47
C GLU A 245 -12.22 17.88 27.45
N ASP A 246 -12.34 18.22 28.73
CA ASP A 246 -11.34 17.97 29.76
C ASP A 246 -10.93 16.50 29.87
N LEU A 247 -11.89 15.58 29.68
CA LEU A 247 -11.60 14.15 29.68
C LEU A 247 -10.62 13.76 28.55
N PHE A 248 -10.74 14.38 27.39
CA PHE A 248 -9.87 14.11 26.24
C PHE A 248 -8.49 14.74 26.39
N TYR A 249 -8.35 15.85 27.09
CA TYR A 249 -7.04 16.38 27.49
C TYR A 249 -6.37 15.47 28.52
N THR A 250 -7.12 15.01 29.54
CA THR A 250 -6.59 14.08 30.55
C THR A 250 -6.11 12.78 29.96
N SER A 251 -6.81 12.24 28.97
CA SER A 251 -6.46 10.98 28.28
C SER A 251 -5.44 11.17 27.16
N GLY A 252 -5.02 12.40 26.85
CA GLY A 252 -4.06 12.71 25.78
C GLY A 252 -4.62 12.64 24.35
N HIS A 253 -5.94 12.44 24.18
CA HIS A 253 -6.57 12.44 22.86
C HIS A 253 -6.57 13.83 22.22
N LEU A 254 -6.69 14.87 23.04
CA LEU A 254 -6.46 16.24 22.62
C LEU A 254 -5.10 16.74 23.15
N PRO A 255 -4.31 17.43 22.35
CA PRO A 255 -4.55 17.82 20.95
C PRO A 255 -4.15 16.76 19.91
N LEU A 256 -3.59 15.60 20.32
CA LEU A 256 -2.91 14.63 19.45
C LEU A 256 -3.80 14.08 18.31
N TYR A 257 -5.07 13.76 18.62
CA TYR A 257 -6.02 13.18 17.65
C TYR A 257 -7.11 14.17 17.22
N LYS A 258 -6.86 15.48 17.35
CA LYS A 258 -7.84 16.51 17.04
C LYS A 258 -8.46 16.38 15.65
N ASP A 259 -7.63 16.10 14.65
CA ASP A 259 -8.07 15.99 13.25
C ASP A 259 -8.86 14.70 12.95
N SER A 260 -8.83 13.73 13.87
CA SER A 260 -9.57 12.47 13.78
C SER A 260 -10.83 12.45 14.67
N MET A 261 -11.12 13.54 15.37
CA MET A 261 -12.30 13.67 16.23
C MET A 261 -13.36 14.52 15.53
N TYR A 262 -14.63 14.30 15.89
CA TYR A 262 -15.71 15.20 15.49
C TYR A 262 -15.47 16.61 16.03
N ALA A 263 -15.97 17.62 15.31
CA ALA A 263 -15.93 18.99 15.77
C ALA A 263 -16.67 19.13 17.12
N PRO A 264 -16.17 19.98 18.05
CA PRO A 264 -16.84 20.17 19.34
C PRO A 264 -18.24 20.78 19.17
N ILE A 265 -19.13 20.37 20.06
CA ILE A 265 -20.50 20.88 20.18
C ILE A 265 -20.49 21.88 21.32
N GLN A 266 -20.93 23.14 21.09
CA GLN A 266 -21.08 24.14 22.10
C GLN A 266 -22.44 23.96 22.81
N ILE A 267 -22.43 23.75 24.15
CA ILE A 267 -23.61 23.65 24.99
C ILE A 267 -23.40 24.54 26.23
N GLU A 268 -24.23 25.54 26.40
CA GLU A 268 -24.21 26.45 27.57
C GLU A 268 -22.84 27.08 27.87
N GLY A 269 -22.06 27.36 26.83
CA GLY A 269 -20.71 27.95 26.96
C GLY A 269 -19.58 26.96 27.21
N GLU A 270 -19.88 25.68 27.30
CA GLU A 270 -18.89 24.59 27.44
C GLU A 270 -18.76 23.79 26.15
N GLN A 271 -17.57 23.21 25.90
CA GLN A 271 -17.30 22.36 24.75
C GLN A 271 -17.51 20.89 25.09
N TYR A 272 -18.31 20.22 24.27
CA TYR A 272 -18.57 18.78 24.33
C TYR A 272 -18.11 18.10 23.04
N TYR A 273 -17.64 16.88 23.16
CA TYR A 273 -17.24 16.02 22.04
C TYR A 273 -18.07 14.75 22.02
N ILE A 274 -18.40 14.29 20.81
CA ILE A 274 -18.91 12.93 20.60
C ILE A 274 -17.77 11.96 20.87
N LYS A 275 -18.04 10.90 21.58
CA LYS A 275 -17.10 9.85 21.97
C LYS A 275 -16.45 9.18 20.73
N PRO A 276 -15.16 9.42 20.43
CA PRO A 276 -14.49 8.77 19.31
C PRO A 276 -14.04 7.35 19.65
N MET A 277 -13.75 7.08 20.92
CA MET A 277 -13.35 5.78 21.48
C MET A 277 -13.85 5.64 22.90
N ASN A 278 -13.98 4.38 23.35
CA ASN A 278 -14.48 4.05 24.68
C ASN A 278 -13.43 4.26 25.80
N CYS A 279 -12.13 4.13 25.48
CA CYS A 279 -11.05 4.12 26.47
C CYS A 279 -11.09 5.26 27.49
N PRO A 280 -11.24 6.56 27.10
CA PRO A 280 -11.24 7.66 28.05
C PRO A 280 -12.37 7.59 29.09
N PHE A 281 -13.47 6.91 28.79
CA PHE A 281 -14.63 6.80 29.66
C PHE A 281 -14.56 5.60 30.61
N HIS A 282 -13.64 4.66 30.36
CA HIS A 282 -13.52 3.42 31.11
C HIS A 282 -12.32 3.42 32.08
N HIS A 283 -11.49 4.45 32.03
CA HIS A 283 -10.37 4.71 32.92
C HIS A 283 -10.71 5.81 33.93
#